data_3c21d3a35e50927f9d44a7758f727b58
#
_entry.id   3c21d3a35e50927f9d44a7758f727b58
#
_cell.length_a   1.000
_cell.length_b   1.000
_cell.length_c   1.000
_cell.angle_alpha   90.00
_cell.angle_beta   90.00
_cell.angle_gamma   90.00
#
_symmetry.space_group_name_H-M   'P 1'
#
loop_
_entity.id
_entity.type
_entity.pdbx_description
1 polymer ?
#
loop_
_entity_poly.entity_id
_entity_poly.type
_entity_poly.pdbx_seq_one_letter_code
_entity_poly.pdbx_strand_id
1 'polypeptide(L)'
;MKKFNLRNLSIAFLTIAFLGFQSCSKDGMSGDGETLSQAELQTILNTDDIAGAVDTALAEIIGGNSDESVTVGKEGECYSAEYTETGFVATFNNCVLNGTDNINGTVTATYEVGSEMTTFTATYQDFYVGNIKVNGTRTFEISSSTEQTSVSFSIISDMSIEMEDGSVISENGTKTFTIAFGDSLEGTMISISGSWNVEADGSVYAVETLEDLQGSAACEHMTTGTMVVSKNGLAVTVDFGNGECDDVATLIYPNGATEEISL
;
A
#
# COMPACT_ATOMS: atom_id res chain seq x y z
N MET A 1 3.90 19.44 8.69
CA MET A 1 4.42 18.11 8.91
C MET A 1 4.05 17.67 10.33
N LYS A 2 2.96 16.95 10.48
CA LYS A 2 2.58 16.32 11.76
C LYS A 2 3.15 14.91 11.75
N LYS A 3 3.95 14.60 12.76
CA LYS A 3 4.57 13.28 12.94
C LYS A 3 3.46 12.25 13.17
N PHE A 4 3.38 11.27 12.30
CA PHE A 4 2.58 10.06 12.53
C PHE A 4 3.19 9.34 13.74
N ASN A 5 2.46 9.28 14.84
CA ASN A 5 2.86 8.58 16.04
C ASN A 5 2.14 7.22 16.07
N LEU A 6 2.74 6.20 15.49
CA LEU A 6 2.32 4.80 15.63
C LEU A 6 2.42 4.26 17.08
N ARG A 7 2.57 5.14 18.06
CA ARG A 7 2.97 4.79 19.45
C ARG A 7 1.84 4.58 20.42
N ASN A 8 0.59 4.44 20.00
CA ASN A 8 -0.56 4.27 20.91
C ASN A 8 -1.44 3.06 20.61
N LEU A 9 -0.89 1.94 20.15
CA LEU A 9 -1.60 0.66 20.23
C LEU A 9 -1.21 -0.06 21.54
N SER A 10 -1.48 0.59 22.66
CA SER A 10 -1.47 -0.07 23.98
C SER A 10 -2.83 -0.74 24.17
N ILE A 11 -2.86 -2.05 24.00
CA ILE A 11 -3.98 -2.90 24.36
C ILE A 11 -4.17 -2.82 25.88
N ALA A 12 -5.14 -2.01 26.30
CA ALA A 12 -5.66 -2.04 27.66
C ALA A 12 -6.70 -3.17 27.74
N PHE A 13 -6.30 -4.31 28.28
CA PHE A 13 -7.22 -5.33 28.78
C PHE A 13 -8.09 -4.70 29.88
N LEU A 14 -9.32 -4.35 29.56
CA LEU A 14 -10.32 -4.00 30.54
C LEU A 14 -11.41 -5.09 30.55
N THR A 15 -11.31 -5.94 31.55
CA THR A 15 -12.36 -6.87 31.95
C THR A 15 -13.58 -6.08 32.39
N ILE A 16 -14.67 -6.11 31.63
CA ILE A 16 -15.99 -5.64 32.08
C ILE A 16 -16.96 -6.81 32.08
N ALA A 17 -17.54 -6.97 33.25
CA ALA A 17 -18.49 -8.00 33.63
C ALA A 17 -19.78 -7.95 32.80
N PHE A 18 -20.29 -9.16 32.52
CA PHE A 18 -21.61 -9.46 32.02
C PHE A 18 -22.73 -8.74 32.78
N LEU A 19 -23.52 -7.97 32.07
CA LEU A 19 -24.94 -7.80 32.38
C LEU A 19 -25.71 -7.94 31.05
N GLY A 20 -26.49 -9.01 30.98
CA GLY A 20 -27.32 -9.32 29.83
C GLY A 20 -28.46 -8.32 29.63
N PHE A 21 -28.61 -7.89 28.39
CA PHE A 21 -29.90 -7.46 27.89
C PHE A 21 -30.21 -8.32 26.65
N GLN A 22 -31.09 -9.30 26.86
CA GLN A 22 -31.79 -9.93 25.77
C GLN A 22 -32.81 -8.93 25.23
N SER A 23 -32.52 -8.38 24.05
CA SER A 23 -33.56 -7.78 23.22
C SER A 23 -33.64 -8.62 21.94
N CYS A 24 -34.60 -9.55 21.93
CA CYS A 24 -35.06 -10.17 20.69
C CYS A 24 -35.84 -9.12 19.90
N SER A 25 -35.29 -8.64 18.81
CA SER A 25 -36.07 -8.20 17.66
C SER A 25 -35.87 -9.20 16.56
N LYS A 26 -36.84 -10.08 16.39
CA LYS A 26 -37.04 -10.86 15.18
C LYS A 26 -37.56 -9.90 14.12
N ASP A 27 -36.74 -9.62 13.11
CA ASP A 27 -37.26 -9.55 11.74
C ASP A 27 -36.21 -10.20 10.85
N GLY A 28 -36.69 -11.25 10.15
CA GLY A 28 -35.87 -12.18 9.45
C GLY A 28 -35.31 -11.62 8.16
N MET A 29 -34.05 -11.91 7.95
CA MET A 29 -33.56 -12.46 6.69
C MET A 29 -32.42 -13.38 7.05
N SER A 30 -32.70 -14.67 7.01
CA SER A 30 -31.71 -15.73 6.99
C SER A 30 -30.98 -15.63 5.64
N GLY A 31 -29.88 -14.97 5.64
CA GLY A 31 -28.80 -15.15 4.71
C GLY A 31 -27.58 -15.25 5.61
N ASP A 32 -27.04 -16.45 5.77
CA ASP A 32 -25.66 -16.61 6.19
C ASP A 32 -24.78 -15.99 5.10
N GLY A 33 -24.86 -14.66 4.96
CA GLY A 33 -24.07 -13.86 4.05
C GLY A 33 -22.75 -13.57 4.71
N GLU A 34 -21.70 -14.11 4.14
CA GLU A 34 -20.36 -13.64 4.41
C GLU A 34 -20.32 -12.11 4.27
N THR A 35 -19.72 -11.42 5.20
CA THR A 35 -19.57 -9.96 5.18
C THR A 35 -18.11 -9.62 5.03
N LEU A 36 -17.80 -8.49 4.41
CA LEU A 36 -16.48 -7.88 4.50
C LEU A 36 -16.46 -7.00 5.75
N SER A 37 -15.64 -7.36 6.72
CA SER A 37 -15.48 -6.55 7.93
C SER A 37 -14.55 -5.36 7.70
N GLN A 38 -14.69 -4.32 8.51
CA GLN A 38 -13.76 -3.19 8.53
C GLN A 38 -12.31 -3.66 8.75
N ALA A 39 -12.08 -4.65 9.63
CA ALA A 39 -10.73 -5.17 9.89
C ALA A 39 -10.11 -5.84 8.66
N GLU A 40 -10.91 -6.56 7.86
CA GLU A 40 -10.44 -7.18 6.61
C GLU A 40 -10.11 -6.13 5.55
N LEU A 41 -10.95 -5.11 5.41
CA LEU A 41 -10.64 -4.01 4.50
C LEU A 41 -9.37 -3.26 4.95
N GLN A 42 -9.22 -2.98 6.24
CA GLN A 42 -8.00 -2.36 6.76
C GLN A 42 -6.77 -3.22 6.54
N THR A 43 -6.85 -4.55 6.60
CA THR A 43 -5.74 -5.44 6.25
C THR A 43 -5.31 -5.22 4.80
N ILE A 44 -6.26 -5.09 3.87
CA ILE A 44 -5.98 -4.82 2.45
C ILE A 44 -5.29 -3.47 2.28
N LEU A 45 -5.83 -2.40 2.89
CA LEU A 45 -5.28 -1.05 2.78
C LEU A 45 -3.90 -0.93 3.45
N ASN A 46 -3.71 -1.51 4.64
CA ASN A 46 -2.41 -1.53 5.32
C ASN A 46 -1.32 -2.27 4.51
N THR A 47 -1.70 -3.29 3.73
CA THR A 47 -0.77 -3.97 2.82
C THR A 47 -0.24 -3.00 1.77
N ASP A 48 -1.10 -2.14 1.23
CA ASP A 48 -0.70 -1.10 0.28
C ASP A 48 0.21 -0.03 0.92
N ASP A 49 -0.05 0.36 2.16
CA ASP A 49 0.78 1.33 2.90
C ASP A 49 2.19 0.78 3.15
N ILE A 50 2.31 -0.50 3.54
CA ILE A 50 3.60 -1.17 3.72
C ILE A 50 4.35 -1.23 2.39
N ALA A 51 3.68 -1.61 1.30
CA ALA A 51 4.27 -1.63 -0.03
C ALA A 51 4.73 -0.22 -0.47
N GLY A 52 3.98 0.83 -0.17
CA GLY A 52 4.35 2.21 -0.42
C GLY A 52 5.58 2.68 0.38
N ALA A 53 5.73 2.23 1.63
CA ALA A 53 6.92 2.52 2.43
C ALA A 53 8.18 1.87 1.84
N VAL A 54 8.04 0.64 1.33
CA VAL A 54 9.12 -0.08 0.62
C VAL A 54 9.50 0.64 -0.68
N ASP A 55 8.53 1.12 -1.45
CA ASP A 55 8.76 1.89 -2.67
C ASP A 55 9.43 3.24 -2.39
N THR A 56 9.13 3.87 -1.25
CA THR A 56 9.78 5.11 -0.81
C THR A 56 11.28 4.90 -0.58
N ALA A 57 11.66 3.79 0.03
CA ALA A 57 13.07 3.44 0.22
C ALA A 57 13.81 3.24 -1.11
N LEU A 58 13.14 2.60 -2.07
CA LEU A 58 13.67 2.39 -3.42
C LEU A 58 13.82 3.72 -4.17
N ALA A 59 12.83 4.60 -4.10
CA ALA A 59 12.83 5.91 -4.74
C ALA A 59 13.97 6.81 -4.24
N GLU A 60 14.31 6.74 -2.94
CA GLU A 60 15.44 7.49 -2.36
C GLU A 60 16.77 7.12 -3.03
N ILE A 61 17.00 5.83 -3.28
CA ILE A 61 18.23 5.36 -3.94
C ILE A 61 18.27 5.79 -5.39
N ILE A 62 17.15 5.64 -6.11
CA ILE A 62 17.07 6.01 -7.54
C ILE A 62 17.21 7.52 -7.70
N GLY A 63 16.54 8.31 -6.83
CA GLY A 63 16.57 9.78 -6.87
C GLY A 63 17.87 10.40 -6.38
N GLY A 64 18.61 9.73 -5.51
CA GLY A 64 19.88 10.20 -4.95
C GLY A 64 21.07 10.17 -5.93
N ASN A 65 20.95 9.49 -7.07
CA ASN A 65 22.03 9.28 -8.03
C ASN A 65 21.90 10.09 -9.30
N SER A 66 21.87 11.40 -9.19
CA SER A 66 21.99 12.29 -10.37
C SER A 66 23.44 12.54 -10.86
N ASP A 67 24.46 11.98 -10.20
CA ASP A 67 25.85 12.09 -10.63
C ASP A 67 26.48 10.72 -10.92
N GLU A 68 26.96 10.57 -12.13
CA GLU A 68 27.58 9.35 -12.69
C GLU A 68 28.71 8.80 -11.82
N SER A 69 28.61 7.48 -11.63
CA SER A 69 29.64 6.60 -11.08
C SER A 69 30.09 6.91 -9.66
N VAL A 70 29.72 6.07 -8.71
CA VAL A 70 30.64 5.58 -7.67
C VAL A 70 29.88 4.80 -6.61
N THR A 71 30.50 3.77 -6.09
CA THR A 71 30.29 3.22 -4.74
C THR A 71 30.25 4.37 -3.74
N VAL A 72 29.10 4.81 -3.28
CA VAL A 72 29.01 5.86 -2.27
C VAL A 72 28.01 5.52 -1.19
N GLY A 73 28.54 5.04 -0.05
CA GLY A 73 27.95 5.52 1.19
C GLY A 73 28.56 6.90 1.46
N LYS A 74 27.80 7.97 1.39
CA LYS A 74 28.21 9.24 1.95
C LYS A 74 28.39 9.04 3.45
N GLU A 75 29.50 9.53 4.03
CA GLU A 75 29.67 9.52 5.49
C GLU A 75 28.45 10.20 6.14
N GLY A 76 27.64 9.41 6.88
CA GLY A 76 26.42 9.88 7.55
C GLY A 76 25.11 9.33 6.98
N GLU A 77 25.10 8.61 5.85
CA GLU A 77 23.92 7.92 5.34
C GLU A 77 23.75 6.56 5.99
N CYS A 78 22.50 6.21 6.28
CA CYS A 78 22.15 4.95 6.93
C CYS A 78 22.02 3.79 5.94
N TYR A 79 22.30 4.00 4.64
CA TYR A 79 22.32 2.97 3.61
C TYR A 79 23.59 3.06 2.75
N SER A 80 23.91 1.97 2.07
CA SER A 80 24.94 1.90 1.04
C SER A 80 24.36 1.27 -0.22
N ALA A 81 24.78 1.73 -1.41
CA ALA A 81 24.38 1.14 -2.67
C ALA A 81 25.61 0.82 -3.53
N GLU A 82 25.62 -0.38 -4.10
CA GLU A 82 26.62 -0.84 -5.06
C GLU A 82 25.96 -0.95 -6.43
N TYR A 83 26.45 -0.16 -7.39
CA TYR A 83 25.90 -0.10 -8.75
C TYR A 83 26.66 -1.01 -9.70
N THR A 84 25.91 -1.61 -10.61
CA THR A 84 26.41 -2.45 -11.70
C THR A 84 25.86 -1.96 -13.04
N GLU A 85 26.33 -2.53 -14.16
CA GLU A 85 25.80 -2.21 -15.50
C GLU A 85 24.30 -2.60 -15.66
N THR A 86 23.81 -3.50 -14.83
CA THR A 86 22.46 -4.08 -14.93
C THR A 86 21.59 -3.83 -13.71
N GLY A 87 22.00 -2.94 -12.81
CA GLY A 87 21.21 -2.64 -11.61
C GLY A 87 22.04 -2.15 -10.44
N PHE A 88 21.51 -2.32 -9.24
CA PHE A 88 22.22 -2.04 -7.99
C PHE A 88 21.76 -2.96 -6.86
N VAL A 89 22.60 -3.04 -5.84
CA VAL A 89 22.25 -3.65 -4.55
C VAL A 89 22.40 -2.59 -3.47
N ALA A 90 21.32 -2.33 -2.74
CA ALA A 90 21.32 -1.40 -1.63
C ALA A 90 21.04 -2.12 -0.32
N THR A 91 21.80 -1.76 0.72
CA THR A 91 21.65 -2.27 2.07
C THR A 91 21.37 -1.12 3.02
N PHE A 92 20.27 -1.22 3.76
CA PHE A 92 19.80 -0.26 4.75
C PHE A 92 20.14 -0.74 6.16
N ASN A 93 20.51 0.18 7.01
CA ASN A 93 20.82 -0.07 8.41
C ASN A 93 20.22 1.03 9.29
N ASN A 94 19.05 0.74 9.86
CA ASN A 94 18.32 1.65 10.73
C ASN A 94 18.02 3.02 10.12
N CYS A 95 17.52 3.01 8.88
CA CYS A 95 17.18 4.22 8.13
C CYS A 95 15.79 4.73 8.47
N VAL A 96 15.64 6.04 8.62
CA VAL A 96 14.33 6.72 8.63
C VAL A 96 14.29 7.62 7.42
N LEU A 97 13.57 7.22 6.39
CA LEU A 97 13.45 7.91 5.12
C LEU A 97 12.06 8.56 5.01
N ASN A 98 12.02 9.85 4.72
CA ASN A 98 10.76 10.59 4.47
C ASN A 98 9.63 10.33 5.49
N GLY A 99 10.00 10.08 6.77
CA GLY A 99 9.04 9.84 7.83
C GLY A 99 8.57 8.39 7.96
N THR A 100 9.16 7.45 7.23
CA THR A 100 8.93 6.01 7.43
C THR A 100 9.45 5.55 8.78
N ASP A 101 9.00 4.36 9.20
CA ASP A 101 9.64 3.62 10.29
C ASP A 101 11.07 3.22 9.91
N ASN A 102 11.82 2.70 10.87
CA ASN A 102 13.19 2.25 10.64
C ASN A 102 13.25 1.19 9.55
N ILE A 103 14.01 1.46 8.50
CA ILE A 103 14.23 0.56 7.38
C ILE A 103 15.55 -0.18 7.57
N ASN A 104 15.50 -1.50 7.41
CA ASN A 104 16.65 -2.39 7.44
C ASN A 104 16.56 -3.44 6.35
N GLY A 105 17.70 -4.03 5.95
CA GLY A 105 17.73 -5.13 4.99
C GLY A 105 18.26 -4.73 3.62
N THR A 106 17.98 -5.57 2.63
CA THR A 106 18.59 -5.42 1.30
C THR A 106 17.53 -5.38 0.22
N VAL A 107 17.71 -4.45 -0.73
CA VAL A 107 16.98 -4.44 -2.00
C VAL A 107 17.97 -4.56 -3.15
N THR A 108 17.64 -5.44 -4.10
CA THR A 108 18.37 -5.58 -5.37
C THR A 108 17.47 -5.09 -6.49
N ALA A 109 17.90 -4.07 -7.22
CA ALA A 109 17.22 -3.63 -8.44
C ALA A 109 17.95 -4.14 -9.67
N THR A 110 17.21 -4.71 -10.61
CA THR A 110 17.74 -5.21 -11.89
C THR A 110 17.00 -4.54 -13.04
N TYR A 111 17.76 -3.92 -13.95
CA TYR A 111 17.24 -3.27 -15.15
C TYR A 111 17.13 -4.28 -16.29
N GLU A 112 16.09 -4.17 -17.10
CA GLU A 112 16.00 -4.95 -18.34
C GLU A 112 17.02 -4.46 -19.36
N VAL A 113 17.84 -5.40 -19.87
CA VAL A 113 18.87 -5.09 -20.88
C VAL A 113 18.20 -4.76 -22.20
N GLY A 114 18.40 -3.52 -22.68
CA GLY A 114 17.87 -3.05 -23.97
C GLY A 114 16.56 -2.28 -23.87
N SER A 115 15.97 -2.13 -22.70
CA SER A 115 14.95 -1.12 -22.44
C SER A 115 15.62 0.23 -22.13
N GLU A 116 15.04 1.32 -22.58
CA GLU A 116 15.38 2.65 -22.03
C GLU A 116 14.99 2.59 -20.55
N MET A 117 15.86 2.59 -19.59
CA MET A 117 15.74 2.44 -18.11
C MET A 117 14.36 2.74 -17.46
N THR A 118 13.28 2.39 -18.16
CA THR A 118 11.90 2.59 -17.77
C THR A 118 11.30 1.36 -17.08
N THR A 119 11.98 0.22 -17.18
CA THR A 119 11.53 -1.05 -16.57
C THR A 119 12.63 -1.62 -15.71
N PHE A 120 12.30 -1.91 -14.45
CA PHE A 120 13.21 -2.58 -13.52
C PHE A 120 12.45 -3.46 -12.54
N THR A 121 13.14 -4.48 -12.01
CA THR A 121 12.60 -5.34 -10.95
C THR A 121 13.38 -5.12 -9.67
N ALA A 122 12.68 -4.77 -8.61
CA ALA A 122 13.20 -4.72 -7.25
C ALA A 122 12.92 -6.05 -6.54
N THR A 123 13.95 -6.64 -5.94
CA THR A 123 13.85 -7.85 -5.11
C THR A 123 14.20 -7.46 -3.68
N TYR A 124 13.28 -7.71 -2.77
CA TYR A 124 13.41 -7.46 -1.34
C TYR A 124 13.74 -8.77 -0.64
N GLN A 125 14.80 -8.76 0.15
CA GLN A 125 15.25 -9.91 0.91
C GLN A 125 15.53 -9.50 2.34
N ASP A 126 14.80 -10.11 3.28
CA ASP A 126 14.89 -9.77 4.71
C ASP A 126 14.85 -8.24 4.91
N PHE A 127 13.93 -7.60 4.20
CA PHE A 127 13.74 -6.17 4.23
C PHE A 127 12.72 -5.83 5.31
N TYR A 128 13.00 -4.87 6.15
CA TYR A 128 12.18 -4.51 7.29
C TYR A 128 11.74 -3.06 7.22
N VAL A 129 10.46 -2.83 7.48
CA VAL A 129 9.88 -1.52 7.77
C VAL A 129 9.40 -1.57 9.22
N GLY A 130 10.14 -0.95 10.14
CA GLY A 130 9.95 -1.17 11.57
C GLY A 130 10.23 -2.63 11.94
N ASN A 131 9.22 -3.31 12.48
CA ASN A 131 9.26 -4.73 12.83
C ASN A 131 8.57 -5.63 11.79
N ILE A 132 8.07 -5.06 10.70
CA ILE A 132 7.39 -5.78 9.62
C ILE A 132 8.44 -6.22 8.61
N LYS A 133 8.47 -7.52 8.32
CA LYS A 133 9.42 -8.10 7.38
C LYS A 133 8.78 -8.27 6.00
N VAL A 134 9.46 -7.78 4.98
CA VAL A 134 9.02 -7.82 3.59
C VAL A 134 9.99 -8.62 2.74
N ASN A 135 9.47 -9.56 1.97
CA ASN A 135 10.21 -10.31 0.96
C ASN A 135 9.40 -10.34 -0.34
N GLY A 136 10.07 -10.59 -1.46
CA GLY A 136 9.42 -10.75 -2.75
C GLY A 136 9.95 -9.81 -3.81
N THR A 137 9.16 -9.60 -4.85
CA THR A 137 9.55 -8.80 -6.01
C THR A 137 8.49 -7.80 -6.39
N ARG A 138 8.94 -6.66 -6.90
CA ARG A 138 8.10 -5.66 -7.57
C ARG A 138 8.76 -5.25 -8.88
N THR A 139 8.04 -5.38 -9.98
CA THR A 139 8.50 -4.92 -11.29
C THR A 139 7.78 -3.63 -11.62
N PHE A 140 8.54 -2.61 -11.94
CA PHE A 140 8.08 -1.26 -12.24
C PHE A 140 8.28 -0.97 -13.72
N GLU A 141 7.26 -0.44 -14.36
CA GLU A 141 7.33 0.19 -15.66
C GLU A 141 6.92 1.65 -15.51
N ILE A 142 7.84 2.56 -15.83
CA ILE A 142 7.65 4.01 -15.67
C ILE A 142 7.26 4.61 -17.00
N SER A 143 6.20 5.39 -17.01
CA SER A 143 5.78 6.19 -18.16
C SER A 143 5.47 7.63 -17.74
N SER A 144 5.66 8.56 -18.64
CA SER A 144 5.31 9.97 -18.42
C SER A 144 4.45 10.49 -19.55
N SER A 145 3.58 11.46 -19.24
CA SER A 145 2.84 12.17 -20.28
C SER A 145 3.78 12.98 -21.18
N THR A 146 3.38 13.18 -22.43
CA THR A 146 4.17 13.96 -23.42
C THR A 146 4.45 15.39 -22.95
N GLU A 147 3.60 15.97 -22.11
CA GLU A 147 3.75 17.31 -21.54
C GLU A 147 4.48 17.28 -20.18
N GLN A 148 4.89 16.10 -19.72
CA GLN A 148 5.52 15.89 -18.41
C GLN A 148 4.69 16.40 -17.22
N THR A 149 3.37 16.44 -17.37
CA THR A 149 2.43 16.85 -16.31
C THR A 149 2.02 15.68 -15.41
N SER A 150 2.34 14.46 -15.80
CA SER A 150 2.09 13.27 -15.00
C SER A 150 3.15 12.20 -15.21
N VAL A 151 3.33 11.39 -14.17
CA VAL A 151 4.16 10.16 -14.19
C VAL A 151 3.29 9.01 -13.72
N SER A 152 3.34 7.89 -14.43
CA SER A 152 2.66 6.65 -14.07
C SER A 152 3.64 5.52 -13.88
N PHE A 153 3.37 4.69 -12.88
CA PHE A 153 4.10 3.48 -12.56
C PHE A 153 3.15 2.30 -12.71
N SER A 154 3.39 1.42 -13.68
CA SER A 154 2.75 0.11 -13.70
C SER A 154 3.58 -0.82 -12.84
N ILE A 155 2.98 -1.43 -11.83
CA ILE A 155 3.68 -2.20 -10.80
C ILE A 155 3.09 -3.61 -10.78
N ILE A 156 3.93 -4.61 -11.02
CA ILE A 156 3.59 -6.02 -10.84
C ILE A 156 4.22 -6.46 -9.53
N SER A 157 3.40 -6.87 -8.56
CA SER A 157 3.83 -7.28 -7.22
C SER A 157 3.70 -8.80 -7.04
N ASP A 158 4.69 -9.37 -6.32
CA ASP A 158 4.63 -10.71 -5.73
C ASP A 158 5.39 -10.62 -4.39
N MET A 159 4.65 -10.30 -3.34
CA MET A 159 5.20 -9.92 -2.04
C MET A 159 4.69 -10.82 -0.92
N SER A 160 5.52 -11.04 0.08
CA SER A 160 5.19 -11.69 1.35
C SER A 160 5.60 -10.77 2.50
N ILE A 161 4.65 -10.47 3.38
CA ILE A 161 4.78 -9.52 4.49
C ILE A 161 4.53 -10.29 5.78
N GLU A 162 5.55 -10.40 6.63
CA GLU A 162 5.46 -11.01 7.95
C GLU A 162 5.28 -9.89 8.99
N MET A 163 4.13 -9.90 9.65
CA MET A 163 3.73 -8.94 10.67
C MET A 163 4.44 -9.22 12.00
N GLU A 164 4.39 -8.28 12.94
CA GLU A 164 5.02 -8.42 14.27
C GLU A 164 4.53 -9.62 15.08
N ASP A 165 3.29 -10.04 14.89
CA ASP A 165 2.68 -11.18 15.56
C ASP A 165 2.99 -12.54 14.88
N GLY A 166 3.75 -12.50 13.77
CA GLY A 166 4.13 -13.67 12.99
C GLY A 166 3.07 -14.09 11.96
N SER A 167 1.97 -13.35 11.83
CA SER A 167 1.03 -13.56 10.70
C SER A 167 1.68 -13.15 9.39
N VAL A 168 1.31 -13.83 8.30
CA VAL A 168 1.86 -13.57 6.98
C VAL A 168 0.75 -13.12 6.05
N ILE A 169 1.00 -12.01 5.37
CA ILE A 169 0.15 -11.48 4.31
C ILE A 169 0.91 -11.62 3.00
N SER A 170 0.24 -12.11 1.95
CA SER A 170 0.80 -12.14 0.59
C SER A 170 0.02 -11.16 -0.29
N GLU A 171 0.74 -10.44 -1.14
CA GLU A 171 0.15 -9.60 -2.19
C GLU A 171 0.69 -10.01 -3.55
N ASN A 172 -0.20 -10.24 -4.51
CA ASN A 172 0.18 -10.46 -5.89
C ASN A 172 -0.83 -9.81 -6.86
N GLY A 173 -0.32 -9.22 -7.93
CA GLY A 173 -1.15 -8.59 -8.95
C GLY A 173 -0.49 -7.41 -9.63
N THR A 174 -1.30 -6.60 -10.30
CA THR A 174 -0.84 -5.43 -11.04
C THR A 174 -1.60 -4.20 -10.59
N LYS A 175 -0.86 -3.13 -10.30
CA LYS A 175 -1.40 -1.80 -9.96
C LYS A 175 -0.79 -0.76 -10.89
N THR A 176 -1.55 0.26 -11.22
CA THR A 176 -1.03 1.49 -11.83
C THR A 176 -1.20 2.62 -10.84
N PHE A 177 -0.09 3.24 -10.49
CA PHE A 177 -0.04 4.42 -9.63
C PHE A 177 0.35 5.62 -10.50
N THR A 178 -0.45 6.68 -10.48
CA THR A 178 -0.20 7.89 -11.29
C THR A 178 -0.17 9.12 -10.41
N ILE A 179 0.82 9.98 -10.64
CA ILE A 179 0.90 11.31 -10.04
C ILE A 179 0.70 12.32 -11.16
N ALA A 180 -0.35 13.12 -11.07
CA ALA A 180 -0.57 14.27 -11.92
C ALA A 180 -0.17 15.53 -11.14
N PHE A 181 0.88 16.21 -11.60
CA PHE A 181 1.49 17.35 -10.90
C PHE A 181 0.61 18.59 -11.03
N GLY A 182 0.32 19.23 -9.91
CA GLY A 182 -0.31 20.55 -9.82
C GLY A 182 0.64 21.60 -9.28
N ASP A 183 0.16 22.83 -9.17
CA ASP A 183 0.97 23.96 -8.65
C ASP A 183 1.15 23.90 -7.12
N SER A 184 0.43 23.02 -6.43
CA SER A 184 0.49 22.81 -4.97
C SER A 184 0.21 21.33 -4.64
N LEU A 185 0.36 20.95 -3.36
CA LEU A 185 -0.01 19.60 -2.89
C LEU A 185 -1.51 19.34 -3.08
N GLU A 186 -2.35 20.33 -2.82
CA GLU A 186 -3.79 20.23 -3.03
C GLU A 186 -4.16 20.07 -4.51
N GLY A 187 -3.37 20.64 -5.42
CA GLY A 187 -3.55 20.52 -6.87
C GLY A 187 -2.87 19.30 -7.46
N THR A 188 -1.99 18.64 -6.72
CA THR A 188 -1.34 17.39 -7.17
C THR A 188 -2.27 16.22 -6.86
N MET A 189 -2.64 15.48 -7.91
CA MET A 189 -3.55 14.34 -7.80
C MET A 189 -2.80 13.03 -7.88
N ILE A 190 -3.21 12.11 -7.02
CA ILE A 190 -2.76 10.72 -7.01
C ILE A 190 -3.91 9.85 -7.49
N SER A 191 -3.63 8.86 -8.34
CA SER A 191 -4.61 7.85 -8.69
C SER A 191 -4.02 6.45 -8.63
N ILE A 192 -4.86 5.48 -8.25
CA ILE A 192 -4.54 4.06 -8.19
C ILE A 192 -5.61 3.29 -8.96
N SER A 193 -5.15 2.40 -9.85
CA SER A 193 -6.03 1.43 -10.52
C SER A 193 -5.33 0.09 -10.66
N GLY A 194 -6.09 -0.99 -10.87
CA GLY A 194 -5.51 -2.30 -11.08
C GLY A 194 -6.37 -3.47 -10.59
N SER A 195 -5.72 -4.63 -10.55
CA SER A 195 -6.30 -5.86 -10.02
C SER A 195 -5.22 -6.64 -9.29
N TRP A 196 -5.48 -6.98 -8.04
CA TRP A 196 -4.52 -7.70 -7.20
C TRP A 196 -5.24 -8.61 -6.20
N ASN A 197 -4.51 -9.53 -5.62
CA ASN A 197 -4.99 -10.38 -4.55
C ASN A 197 -4.19 -10.11 -3.28
N VAL A 198 -4.89 -10.13 -2.16
CA VAL A 198 -4.29 -10.15 -0.82
C VAL A 198 -4.72 -11.46 -0.16
N GLU A 199 -3.76 -12.24 0.34
CA GLU A 199 -4.03 -13.42 1.15
C GLU A 199 -3.60 -13.14 2.58
N ALA A 200 -4.54 -13.24 3.51
CA ALA A 200 -4.32 -13.03 4.94
C ALA A 200 -5.25 -13.95 5.74
N ASP A 201 -4.74 -14.52 6.82
CA ASP A 201 -5.50 -15.40 7.76
C ASP A 201 -6.25 -16.54 7.06
N GLY A 202 -5.66 -17.09 5.98
CA GLY A 202 -6.25 -18.18 5.19
C GLY A 202 -7.42 -17.76 4.29
N SER A 203 -7.68 -16.47 4.16
CA SER A 203 -8.65 -15.90 3.23
C SER A 203 -7.93 -15.22 2.06
N VAL A 204 -8.53 -15.32 0.87
CA VAL A 204 -8.05 -14.62 -0.33
C VAL A 204 -9.05 -13.53 -0.68
N TYR A 205 -8.55 -12.32 -0.78
CA TYR A 205 -9.29 -11.12 -1.20
C TYR A 205 -8.83 -10.74 -2.60
N ALA A 206 -9.70 -10.89 -3.59
CA ALA A 206 -9.44 -10.36 -4.92
C ALA A 206 -9.97 -8.93 -5.00
N VAL A 207 -9.09 -8.00 -5.34
CA VAL A 207 -9.37 -6.57 -5.41
C VAL A 207 -9.27 -6.12 -6.86
N GLU A 208 -10.24 -5.35 -7.31
CA GLU A 208 -10.27 -4.74 -8.64
C GLU A 208 -10.84 -3.34 -8.55
N THR A 209 -10.17 -2.35 -9.11
CA THR A 209 -10.73 -1.00 -9.24
C THR A 209 -11.75 -0.97 -10.38
N LEU A 210 -12.95 -0.48 -10.12
CA LEU A 210 -13.97 -0.22 -11.14
C LEU A 210 -13.84 1.19 -11.72
N GLU A 211 -13.56 2.14 -10.84
CA GLU A 211 -13.20 3.51 -11.15
C GLU A 211 -11.91 3.83 -10.42
N ASP A 212 -10.97 4.50 -11.09
CA ASP A 212 -9.68 4.84 -10.51
C ASP A 212 -9.88 5.50 -9.15
N LEU A 213 -9.22 4.97 -8.12
CA LEU A 213 -9.17 5.61 -6.81
C LEU A 213 -8.35 6.87 -6.94
N GLN A 214 -8.88 8.02 -6.51
CA GLN A 214 -8.19 9.30 -6.64
C GLN A 214 -8.21 10.07 -5.32
N GLY A 215 -7.17 10.84 -5.11
CA GLY A 215 -7.05 11.77 -4.00
C GLY A 215 -6.03 12.86 -4.29
N SER A 216 -6.14 13.97 -3.58
CA SER A 216 -5.11 15.00 -3.57
C SER A 216 -3.91 14.53 -2.73
N ALA A 217 -2.69 14.90 -3.13
CA ALA A 217 -1.49 14.65 -2.33
C ALA A 217 -1.51 15.35 -0.94
N ALA A 218 -2.47 16.23 -0.70
CA ALA A 218 -2.71 16.88 0.59
C ALA A 218 -3.68 16.09 1.49
N CYS A 219 -4.44 15.13 0.94
CA CYS A 219 -5.36 14.27 1.68
C CYS A 219 -4.64 13.03 2.22
N GLU A 220 -5.07 12.53 3.35
CA GLU A 220 -4.51 11.32 3.97
C GLU A 220 -5.01 10.04 3.30
N HIS A 221 -6.25 10.07 2.79
CA HIS A 221 -6.92 8.95 2.15
C HIS A 221 -7.32 9.27 0.71
N MET A 222 -7.65 8.24 -0.08
CA MET A 222 -8.33 8.41 -1.37
C MET A 222 -9.71 9.01 -1.11
N THR A 223 -10.14 9.89 -2.01
CA THR A 223 -11.36 10.70 -1.81
C THR A 223 -12.44 10.43 -2.84
N THR A 224 -12.11 9.70 -3.91
CA THR A 224 -13.06 9.27 -4.94
C THR A 224 -12.64 7.95 -5.54
N GLY A 225 -13.55 7.37 -6.33
CA GLY A 225 -13.34 6.11 -7.02
C GLY A 225 -13.96 4.92 -6.30
N THR A 226 -13.98 3.80 -6.98
CA THR A 226 -14.60 2.58 -6.46
C THR A 226 -13.73 1.37 -6.72
N MET A 227 -13.68 0.44 -5.77
CA MET A 227 -13.09 -0.88 -5.96
C MET A 227 -14.05 -1.97 -5.51
N VAL A 228 -13.89 -3.16 -6.05
CA VAL A 228 -14.58 -4.36 -5.57
C VAL A 228 -13.58 -5.23 -4.81
N VAL A 229 -13.97 -5.66 -3.63
CA VAL A 229 -13.29 -6.69 -2.86
C VAL A 229 -14.13 -7.95 -2.90
N SER A 230 -13.57 -9.01 -3.44
CA SER A 230 -14.22 -10.32 -3.55
C SER A 230 -13.57 -11.33 -2.61
N LYS A 231 -14.40 -12.01 -1.81
CA LYS A 231 -13.98 -13.07 -0.89
C LYS A 231 -15.03 -14.18 -0.90
N ASN A 232 -14.63 -15.42 -1.15
CA ASN A 232 -15.51 -16.62 -1.08
C ASN A 232 -16.84 -16.49 -1.86
N GLY A 233 -16.85 -15.75 -2.98
CA GLY A 233 -18.04 -15.52 -3.79
C GLY A 233 -18.90 -14.32 -3.38
N LEU A 234 -18.58 -13.65 -2.27
CA LEU A 234 -19.09 -12.33 -1.94
C LEU A 234 -18.27 -11.29 -2.72
N ALA A 235 -18.92 -10.31 -3.33
CA ALA A 235 -18.28 -9.14 -3.92
C ALA A 235 -18.88 -7.88 -3.29
N VAL A 236 -18.07 -7.10 -2.61
CA VAL A 236 -18.47 -5.84 -1.96
C VAL A 236 -17.79 -4.69 -2.68
N THR A 237 -18.56 -3.69 -3.09
CA THR A 237 -18.00 -2.45 -3.64
C THR A 237 -17.64 -1.52 -2.48
N VAL A 238 -16.44 -0.96 -2.53
CA VAL A 238 -15.96 0.10 -1.63
C VAL A 238 -15.97 1.40 -2.43
N ASP A 239 -16.74 2.36 -1.98
CA ASP A 239 -16.85 3.70 -2.57
C ASP A 239 -16.10 4.69 -1.65
N PHE A 240 -15.09 5.35 -2.21
CA PHE A 240 -14.21 6.27 -1.48
C PHE A 240 -14.75 7.72 -1.44
N GLY A 241 -15.99 7.93 -1.87
CA GLY A 241 -16.65 9.20 -1.67
C GLY A 241 -16.68 10.14 -2.88
N ASN A 242 -16.83 11.43 -2.60
CA ASN A 242 -17.19 12.47 -3.58
C ASN A 242 -16.10 13.54 -3.76
N GLY A 243 -14.91 13.36 -3.22
CA GLY A 243 -13.78 14.28 -3.32
C GLY A 243 -13.50 15.10 -2.04
N GLU A 244 -14.25 14.88 -0.97
CA GLU A 244 -13.94 15.50 0.33
C GLU A 244 -12.79 14.75 1.00
N CYS A 245 -11.84 15.48 1.60
CA CYS A 245 -10.74 14.88 2.36
C CYS A 245 -11.25 14.46 3.74
N ASP A 246 -11.87 13.30 3.81
CA ASP A 246 -12.29 12.67 5.05
C ASP A 246 -11.72 11.25 5.16
N ASP A 247 -12.04 10.54 6.22
CA ASP A 247 -11.62 9.18 6.52
C ASP A 247 -12.76 8.16 6.35
N VAL A 248 -13.76 8.47 5.48
CA VAL A 248 -14.98 7.66 5.35
C VAL A 248 -15.02 7.00 3.96
N ALA A 249 -15.33 5.71 3.97
CA ALA A 249 -15.75 5.00 2.77
C ALA A 249 -17.08 4.27 3.00
N THR A 250 -17.76 3.95 1.92
CA THR A 250 -19.04 3.23 1.96
C THR A 250 -18.87 1.83 1.36
N LEU A 251 -19.19 0.80 2.14
CA LEU A 251 -19.36 -0.57 1.64
C LEU A 251 -20.74 -0.70 1.01
N ILE A 252 -20.80 -1.23 -0.19
CA ILE A 252 -22.05 -1.51 -0.93
C ILE A 252 -22.12 -3.01 -1.21
N TYR A 253 -23.04 -3.68 -0.55
CA TYR A 253 -23.23 -5.13 -0.66
C TYR A 253 -24.12 -5.49 -1.87
N PRO A 254 -24.04 -6.73 -2.40
CA PRO A 254 -24.82 -7.16 -3.56
C PRO A 254 -26.35 -7.07 -3.37
N ASN A 255 -26.82 -7.10 -2.13
CA ASN A 255 -28.25 -6.95 -1.80
C ASN A 255 -28.71 -5.49 -1.73
N GLY A 256 -27.81 -4.52 -2.01
CA GLY A 256 -28.06 -3.09 -1.93
C GLY A 256 -27.94 -2.48 -0.53
N ALA A 257 -27.58 -3.27 0.49
CA ALA A 257 -27.25 -2.71 1.81
C ALA A 257 -25.96 -1.91 1.75
N THR A 258 -25.87 -0.86 2.55
CA THR A 258 -24.68 -0.01 2.66
C THR A 258 -24.25 0.11 4.11
N GLU A 259 -22.93 0.27 4.32
CA GLU A 259 -22.32 0.47 5.62
C GLU A 259 -21.20 1.51 5.47
N GLU A 260 -21.20 2.54 6.29
CA GLU A 260 -20.09 3.49 6.37
C GLU A 260 -18.98 2.92 7.28
N ILE A 261 -17.74 3.07 6.84
CA ILE A 261 -16.55 2.62 7.56
C ILE A 261 -15.53 3.74 7.61
N SER A 262 -14.66 3.70 8.62
CA SER A 262 -13.48 4.57 8.71
C SER A 262 -12.28 3.91 8.02
N LEU A 263 -11.56 4.72 7.24
CA LEU A 263 -10.34 4.34 6.51
C LEU A 263 -9.10 4.35 7.42
#